data_3a93498c2028c914507d7ded71a620f7
#
_entry.id   3a93498c2028c914507d7ded71a620f7
#
_cell.length_a   1.000
_cell.length_b   1.000
_cell.length_c   1.000
_cell.angle_alpha   90.00
_cell.angle_beta   90.00
_cell.angle_gamma   90.00
#
_symmetry.space_group_name_H-M   'P 1'
#
loop_
_entity.id
_entity.type
_entity.pdbx_description
1 polymer ?
#
loop_
_entity_poly.entity_id
_entity_poly.type
_entity_poly.pdbx_seq_one_letter_code
_entity_poly.pdbx_strand_id
1 'polypeptide(L)'
;MLTIGLYTEILDDSNIDCVFIPLANGLHFEWAARSIRAGKHVLLEKPSVSNATEAELLFRLPELSQPNAPVLLEAFHNRFFPSWTVFRSMAGNPADVVNVTSHSMIPWWATGKDDIHFNYPLAGGTIMSMGTYNFAAVRLLFGAEPAECLSCDSKAYTDGIHNKCDYEFKATFRFPNGGTGVASSTLKGETILKPSWVTVETKKVVVPDKELPPSQEKLRKRELTLNGMIHGVFWHRIDVHDVFEIRGKDTGNVVKRWEEKNSHKAYTFKEAGNQFADLPGDTHWMSYRYQLEAFVNRIKGRPTQEWVDAEDSISQMKMIDMAYKKSGLGPRPTSEYR
;
A
#
# COMPACT_ATOMS: atom_id res chain seq x y z
N MET A 1 -15.28 29.83 6.74
CA MET A 1 -15.19 28.40 7.07
C MET A 1 -16.42 28.10 7.92
N LEU A 2 -17.38 27.32 7.40
CA LEU A 2 -18.55 26.89 8.17
C LEU A 2 -18.09 25.82 9.17
N THR A 3 -18.30 26.06 10.46
CA THR A 3 -18.08 25.03 11.48
C THR A 3 -19.42 24.33 11.68
N ILE A 4 -19.53 23.09 11.22
CA ILE A 4 -20.70 22.24 11.40
C ILE A 4 -20.47 21.45 12.70
N GLY A 5 -21.41 21.52 13.63
CA GLY A 5 -21.23 20.99 14.99
C GLY A 5 -21.32 19.48 15.11
N LEU A 6 -22.03 18.79 14.20
CA LEU A 6 -22.22 17.35 14.23
C LEU A 6 -21.94 16.71 12.85
N TYR A 7 -21.39 15.49 12.83
CA TYR A 7 -21.13 14.77 11.59
C TYR A 7 -22.40 14.52 10.76
N THR A 8 -23.56 14.34 11.41
CA THR A 8 -24.85 14.18 10.74
C THR A 8 -25.26 15.41 9.95
N GLU A 9 -24.96 16.62 10.42
CA GLU A 9 -25.26 17.86 9.71
C GLU A 9 -24.51 17.96 8.36
N ILE A 10 -23.30 17.40 8.29
CA ILE A 10 -22.54 17.30 7.02
C ILE A 10 -23.27 16.39 6.03
N LEU A 11 -23.84 15.29 6.51
CA LEU A 11 -24.52 14.32 5.66
C LEU A 11 -25.85 14.86 5.13
N ASP A 12 -26.53 15.68 5.94
CA ASP A 12 -27.85 16.29 5.61
C ASP A 12 -27.71 17.52 4.71
N ASP A 13 -26.52 18.14 4.62
CA ASP A 13 -26.32 19.33 3.78
C ASP A 13 -26.23 18.97 2.29
N SER A 14 -27.20 19.41 1.51
CA SER A 14 -27.28 19.20 0.06
C SER A 14 -26.20 19.95 -0.76
N ASN A 15 -25.49 20.90 -0.16
CA ASN A 15 -24.38 21.61 -0.82
C ASN A 15 -23.03 20.86 -0.67
N ILE A 16 -22.99 19.76 0.07
CA ILE A 16 -21.81 18.92 0.23
C ILE A 16 -21.96 17.68 -0.65
N ASP A 17 -21.13 17.55 -1.68
CA ASP A 17 -21.14 16.40 -2.59
C ASP A 17 -20.22 15.27 -2.11
N CYS A 18 -19.14 15.58 -1.40
CA CYS A 18 -18.15 14.60 -0.98
C CYS A 18 -17.62 14.89 0.42
N VAL A 19 -17.21 13.80 1.10
CA VAL A 19 -16.64 13.85 2.45
C VAL A 19 -15.29 13.16 2.49
N PHE A 20 -14.38 13.72 3.28
CA PHE A 20 -13.13 13.05 3.68
C PHE A 20 -13.27 12.56 5.11
N ILE A 21 -12.97 11.30 5.37
CA ILE A 21 -13.14 10.65 6.68
C ILE A 21 -11.77 10.28 7.26
N PRO A 22 -11.12 11.17 8.02
CA PRO A 22 -9.86 10.91 8.72
C PRO A 22 -10.08 10.56 10.20
N LEU A 23 -11.09 9.76 10.49
CA LEU A 23 -11.40 9.34 11.84
C LEU A 23 -10.48 8.21 12.31
N ALA A 24 -10.67 7.73 13.55
CA ALA A 24 -10.05 6.49 14.00
C ALA A 24 -10.59 5.29 13.21
N ASN A 25 -9.73 4.30 12.95
CA ASN A 25 -10.07 3.16 12.09
C ASN A 25 -11.38 2.46 12.46
N GLY A 26 -11.65 2.29 13.78
CA GLY A 26 -12.87 1.67 14.28
C GLY A 26 -14.16 2.45 14.01
N LEU A 27 -14.06 3.70 13.55
CA LEU A 27 -15.21 4.54 13.18
C LEU A 27 -15.42 4.62 11.67
N HIS A 28 -14.49 4.12 10.88
CA HIS A 28 -14.52 4.24 9.42
C HIS A 28 -15.74 3.58 8.81
N PHE A 29 -16.03 2.34 9.21
CA PHE A 29 -17.15 1.57 8.65
C PHE A 29 -18.48 2.32 8.81
N GLU A 30 -18.82 2.73 10.03
CA GLU A 30 -20.08 3.43 10.30
C GLU A 30 -20.20 4.72 9.48
N TRP A 31 -19.20 5.59 9.57
CA TRP A 31 -19.30 6.90 8.94
C TRP A 31 -19.19 6.86 7.42
N ALA A 32 -18.44 5.91 6.86
CA ALA A 32 -18.41 5.67 5.42
C ALA A 32 -19.76 5.13 4.92
N ALA A 33 -20.36 4.16 5.61
CA ALA A 33 -21.66 3.61 5.23
C ALA A 33 -22.78 4.66 5.34
N ARG A 34 -22.80 5.47 6.40
CA ARG A 34 -23.74 6.59 6.54
C ARG A 34 -23.60 7.62 5.40
N SER A 35 -22.36 7.97 5.05
CA SER A 35 -22.06 8.91 3.98
C SER A 35 -22.54 8.40 2.62
N ILE A 36 -22.24 7.13 2.32
CA ILE A 36 -22.66 6.48 1.07
C ILE A 36 -24.20 6.43 0.97
N ARG A 37 -24.89 6.04 2.05
CA ARG A 37 -26.37 6.02 2.12
C ARG A 37 -26.99 7.43 1.98
N ALA A 38 -26.25 8.47 2.41
CA ALA A 38 -26.64 9.86 2.19
C ALA A 38 -26.30 10.39 0.77
N GLY A 39 -25.79 9.52 -0.12
CA GLY A 39 -25.43 9.87 -1.50
C GLY A 39 -24.12 10.65 -1.64
N LYS A 40 -23.29 10.74 -0.59
CA LYS A 40 -22.02 11.47 -0.63
C LYS A 40 -20.89 10.59 -1.20
N HIS A 41 -20.07 11.18 -2.06
CA HIS A 41 -18.79 10.57 -2.44
C HIS A 41 -17.85 10.55 -1.24
N VAL A 42 -17.08 9.49 -1.06
CA VAL A 42 -16.27 9.27 0.15
C VAL A 42 -14.80 9.05 -0.21
N LEU A 43 -13.92 9.89 0.34
CA LEU A 43 -12.49 9.64 0.46
C LEU A 43 -12.24 9.15 1.90
N LEU A 44 -11.93 7.86 2.06
CA LEU A 44 -11.84 7.19 3.35
C LEU A 44 -10.39 6.92 3.71
N GLU A 45 -9.92 7.38 4.89
CA GLU A 45 -8.55 7.07 5.33
C GLU A 45 -8.31 5.57 5.46
N LYS A 46 -7.01 5.23 5.30
CA LYS A 46 -6.51 3.84 5.42
C LYS A 46 -6.18 3.47 6.89
N PRO A 47 -6.31 2.19 7.26
CA PRO A 47 -7.03 1.16 6.52
C PRO A 47 -8.52 1.50 6.47
N SER A 48 -9.17 1.05 5.41
CA SER A 48 -10.58 1.44 5.15
C SER A 48 -11.54 1.13 6.29
N VAL A 49 -11.27 0.05 7.04
CA VAL A 49 -12.14 -0.44 8.12
C VAL A 49 -11.32 -1.25 9.13
N SER A 50 -12.00 -1.84 10.15
CA SER A 50 -11.33 -2.57 11.24
C SER A 50 -10.90 -4.00 10.85
N ASN A 51 -11.61 -4.67 9.96
CA ASN A 51 -11.36 -6.07 9.60
C ASN A 51 -12.01 -6.44 8.24
N ALA A 52 -11.72 -7.64 7.75
CA ALA A 52 -12.23 -8.12 6.46
C ALA A 52 -13.75 -8.24 6.39
N THR A 53 -14.43 -8.50 7.50
CA THR A 53 -15.90 -8.56 7.54
C THR A 53 -16.51 -7.19 7.26
N GLU A 54 -16.00 -6.15 7.89
CA GLU A 54 -16.43 -4.78 7.61
C GLU A 54 -16.11 -4.35 6.17
N ALA A 55 -14.96 -4.78 5.64
CA ALA A 55 -14.60 -4.48 4.24
C ALA A 55 -15.61 -5.09 3.26
N GLU A 56 -15.94 -6.36 3.42
CA GLU A 56 -16.98 -7.01 2.60
C GLU A 56 -18.33 -6.27 2.71
N LEU A 57 -18.73 -5.86 3.91
CA LEU A 57 -19.98 -5.14 4.12
C LEU A 57 -19.97 -3.75 3.48
N LEU A 58 -18.88 -2.98 3.65
CA LEU A 58 -18.79 -1.61 3.15
C LEU A 58 -18.69 -1.54 1.63
N PHE A 59 -17.74 -2.29 1.05
CA PHE A 59 -17.45 -2.21 -0.39
C PHE A 59 -18.48 -2.95 -1.26
N ARG A 60 -19.40 -3.72 -0.64
CA ARG A 60 -20.52 -4.38 -1.30
C ARG A 60 -21.88 -3.77 -0.93
N LEU A 61 -21.91 -2.54 -0.41
CA LEU A 61 -23.16 -1.83 -0.17
C LEU A 61 -23.96 -1.72 -1.47
N PRO A 62 -25.27 -2.00 -1.46
CA PRO A 62 -26.13 -1.91 -2.66
C PRO A 62 -26.08 -0.55 -3.33
N GLU A 63 -25.90 0.52 -2.57
CA GLU A 63 -25.80 1.90 -3.03
C GLU A 63 -24.60 2.13 -3.97
N LEU A 64 -23.52 1.34 -3.82
CA LEU A 64 -22.33 1.42 -4.66
C LEU A 64 -22.49 0.75 -6.03
N SER A 65 -23.58 -0.03 -6.22
CA SER A 65 -23.88 -0.76 -7.47
C SER A 65 -24.98 -0.11 -8.31
N GLN A 66 -25.51 1.04 -7.87
CA GLN A 66 -26.62 1.73 -8.54
C GLN A 66 -26.13 2.65 -9.68
N PRO A 67 -27.00 3.01 -10.65
CA PRO A 67 -26.71 4.11 -11.54
C PRO A 67 -26.46 5.39 -10.74
N ASN A 68 -25.40 6.14 -11.07
CA ASN A 68 -24.93 7.32 -10.34
C ASN A 68 -24.50 7.04 -8.88
N ALA A 69 -23.99 5.84 -8.63
CA ALA A 69 -23.46 5.45 -7.32
C ALA A 69 -22.41 6.46 -6.80
N PRO A 70 -22.37 6.70 -5.48
CA PRO A 70 -21.29 7.44 -4.87
C PRO A 70 -19.93 6.79 -5.15
N VAL A 71 -18.91 7.60 -5.31
CA VAL A 71 -17.52 7.12 -5.43
C VAL A 71 -16.97 6.91 -4.04
N LEU A 72 -16.44 5.71 -3.77
CA LEU A 72 -15.69 5.37 -2.55
C LEU A 72 -14.24 5.10 -2.93
N LEU A 73 -13.29 5.80 -2.31
CA LEU A 73 -11.85 5.59 -2.47
C LEU A 73 -11.19 5.43 -1.11
N GLU A 74 -10.49 4.31 -0.90
CA GLU A 74 -9.57 4.14 0.23
C GLU A 74 -8.27 4.93 -0.02
N ALA A 75 -7.87 5.72 0.96
CA ALA A 75 -6.86 6.75 0.84
C ALA A 75 -5.41 6.23 0.99
N PHE A 76 -4.98 5.32 0.13
CA PHE A 76 -3.57 4.93 0.01
C PHE A 76 -2.77 5.97 -0.78
N HIS A 77 -2.59 7.18 -0.22
CA HIS A 77 -2.01 8.34 -0.90
C HIS A 77 -0.68 8.06 -1.59
N ASN A 78 0.19 7.21 -1.01
CA ASN A 78 1.51 6.88 -1.54
C ASN A 78 1.44 6.18 -2.91
N ARG A 79 0.38 5.41 -3.21
CA ARG A 79 0.18 4.71 -4.48
C ARG A 79 0.03 5.65 -5.66
N PHE A 80 -0.49 6.86 -5.41
CA PHE A 80 -0.75 7.88 -6.43
C PHE A 80 0.49 8.73 -6.74
N PHE A 81 1.58 8.57 -5.99
CA PHE A 81 2.79 9.35 -6.18
C PHE A 81 3.66 8.78 -7.32
N PRO A 82 4.24 9.63 -8.19
CA PRO A 82 4.97 9.20 -9.39
C PRO A 82 6.05 8.16 -9.13
N SER A 83 6.82 8.28 -8.04
CA SER A 83 7.88 7.33 -7.72
C SER A 83 7.36 5.89 -7.53
N TRP A 84 6.14 5.72 -7.01
CA TRP A 84 5.54 4.41 -6.85
C TRP A 84 5.18 3.78 -8.21
N THR A 85 4.59 4.57 -9.11
CA THR A 85 4.26 4.14 -10.47
C THR A 85 5.52 3.72 -11.25
N VAL A 86 6.57 4.54 -11.17
CA VAL A 86 7.87 4.26 -11.81
C VAL A 86 8.49 2.98 -11.23
N PHE A 87 8.53 2.86 -9.91
CA PHE A 87 9.09 1.70 -9.23
C PHE A 87 8.38 0.40 -9.65
N ARG A 88 7.05 0.37 -9.68
CA ARG A 88 6.28 -0.78 -10.16
C ARG A 88 6.58 -1.12 -11.62
N SER A 89 6.65 -0.12 -12.48
CA SER A 89 7.02 -0.32 -13.90
C SER A 89 8.42 -0.94 -14.04
N MET A 90 9.39 -0.49 -13.22
CA MET A 90 10.76 -1.02 -13.24
C MET A 90 10.86 -2.44 -12.66
N ALA A 91 9.98 -2.82 -11.74
CA ALA A 91 9.90 -4.18 -11.20
C ALA A 91 9.53 -5.20 -12.29
N GLY A 92 8.78 -4.78 -13.29
CA GLY A 92 8.46 -5.59 -14.47
C GLY A 92 7.31 -6.56 -14.23
N ASN A 93 7.43 -7.80 -14.72
CA ASN A 93 6.35 -8.78 -14.63
C ASN A 93 6.24 -9.35 -13.20
N PRO A 94 5.09 -9.23 -12.52
CA PRO A 94 4.86 -9.80 -11.19
C PRO A 94 5.13 -11.31 -11.09
N ALA A 95 4.93 -12.08 -12.18
CA ALA A 95 5.22 -13.52 -12.23
C ALA A 95 6.72 -13.86 -12.08
N ASP A 96 7.59 -12.86 -12.24
CA ASP A 96 9.03 -13.01 -12.07
C ASP A 96 9.51 -12.63 -10.66
N VAL A 97 8.65 -12.06 -9.83
CA VAL A 97 8.97 -11.66 -8.46
C VAL A 97 9.11 -12.89 -7.57
N VAL A 98 10.24 -12.99 -6.85
CA VAL A 98 10.52 -14.10 -5.94
C VAL A 98 10.53 -13.70 -4.49
N ASN A 99 10.89 -12.44 -4.20
CA ASN A 99 10.90 -11.91 -2.84
C ASN A 99 10.51 -10.44 -2.83
N VAL A 100 9.69 -10.06 -1.84
CA VAL A 100 9.37 -8.66 -1.54
C VAL A 100 9.54 -8.47 -0.03
N THR A 101 10.32 -7.47 0.36
CA THR A 101 10.46 -7.09 1.77
C THR A 101 10.11 -5.61 1.92
N SER A 102 9.23 -5.29 2.86
CA SER A 102 8.81 -3.92 3.14
C SER A 102 8.89 -3.61 4.62
N HIS A 103 9.39 -2.41 4.94
CA HIS A 103 9.54 -1.96 6.32
C HIS A 103 9.16 -0.49 6.48
N SER A 104 8.53 -0.19 7.61
CA SER A 104 8.24 1.18 8.05
C SER A 104 8.40 1.33 9.55
N MET A 105 8.70 2.55 10.01
CA MET A 105 8.80 2.83 11.44
C MET A 105 8.34 4.23 11.77
N ILE A 106 7.86 4.38 12.99
CA ILE A 106 7.68 5.67 13.65
C ILE A 106 8.66 5.70 14.83
N PRO A 107 9.41 6.80 15.06
CA PRO A 107 10.30 6.92 16.19
C PRO A 107 9.53 6.80 17.52
N TRP A 108 10.15 6.21 18.53
CA TRP A 108 9.52 5.92 19.82
C TRP A 108 8.93 7.14 20.53
N TRP A 109 9.48 8.33 20.28
CA TRP A 109 9.04 9.60 20.89
C TRP A 109 7.84 10.23 20.17
N ALA A 110 7.49 9.77 18.96
CA ALA A 110 6.41 10.33 18.15
C ALA A 110 5.03 9.77 18.53
N THR A 111 4.98 8.64 19.26
CA THR A 111 3.72 8.05 19.74
C THR A 111 3.72 8.01 21.26
N GLY A 112 2.79 8.74 21.89
CA GLY A 112 2.58 8.71 23.33
C GLY A 112 1.90 7.41 23.78
N LYS A 113 1.91 7.15 25.09
CA LYS A 113 1.28 5.94 25.64
C LYS A 113 -0.24 5.91 25.49
N ASP A 114 -0.88 7.08 25.41
CA ASP A 114 -2.33 7.24 25.25
C ASP A 114 -2.70 7.54 23.79
N ASP A 115 -1.79 7.24 22.84
CA ASP A 115 -2.01 7.47 21.42
C ASP A 115 -3.10 6.55 20.89
N ILE A 116 -3.88 7.06 19.94
CA ILE A 116 -4.97 6.34 19.27
C ILE A 116 -4.51 5.01 18.65
N HIS A 117 -3.23 4.90 18.27
CA HIS A 117 -2.65 3.67 17.74
C HIS A 117 -2.64 2.51 18.74
N PHE A 118 -2.85 2.78 20.04
CA PHE A 118 -2.94 1.75 21.08
C PHE A 118 -4.36 1.53 21.60
N ASN A 119 -5.36 2.17 20.97
CA ASN A 119 -6.76 2.01 21.33
C ASN A 119 -7.38 0.82 20.58
N TYR A 120 -7.54 -0.32 21.25
CA TYR A 120 -8.08 -1.54 20.66
C TYR A 120 -9.52 -1.41 20.15
N PRO A 121 -10.48 -0.81 20.91
CA PRO A 121 -11.83 -0.52 20.41
C PRO A 121 -11.87 0.33 19.13
N LEU A 122 -10.88 1.18 18.93
CA LEU A 122 -10.74 2.02 17.74
C LEU A 122 -9.86 1.36 16.65
N ALA A 123 -9.68 0.04 16.72
CA ALA A 123 -8.88 -0.74 15.79
C ALA A 123 -7.41 -0.27 15.69
N GLY A 124 -6.79 0.05 16.85
CA GLY A 124 -5.37 0.40 16.93
C GLY A 124 -4.45 -0.80 16.66
N GLY A 125 -3.16 -0.51 16.54
CA GLY A 125 -2.05 -1.44 16.31
C GLY A 125 -1.19 -1.01 15.13
N THR A 126 0.10 -1.39 15.14
CA THR A 126 1.00 -1.04 14.05
C THR A 126 0.67 -1.79 12.76
N ILE A 127 0.13 -3.01 12.83
CA ILE A 127 -0.36 -3.75 11.66
C ILE A 127 -1.43 -2.92 10.92
N MET A 128 -2.34 -2.29 11.66
CA MET A 128 -3.37 -1.42 11.08
C MET A 128 -2.79 -0.11 10.56
N SER A 129 -1.97 0.58 11.34
CA SER A 129 -1.54 1.96 11.03
C SER A 129 -0.45 2.04 9.97
N MET A 130 0.72 1.45 10.23
CA MET A 130 1.88 1.47 9.34
C MET A 130 1.99 0.18 8.50
N GLY A 131 1.63 -0.96 9.08
CA GLY A 131 1.67 -2.26 8.44
C GLY A 131 0.81 -2.33 7.17
N THR A 132 -0.32 -1.63 7.16
CA THR A 132 -1.20 -1.58 5.99
C THR A 132 -0.48 -1.11 4.72
N TYR A 133 0.44 -0.15 4.81
CA TYR A 133 1.28 0.28 3.66
C TYR A 133 2.22 -0.83 3.20
N ASN A 134 2.81 -1.56 4.16
CA ASN A 134 3.75 -2.64 3.84
C ASN A 134 3.03 -3.83 3.19
N PHE A 135 1.83 -4.19 3.67
CA PHE A 135 1.00 -5.23 3.06
C PHE A 135 0.57 -4.84 1.64
N ALA A 136 0.09 -3.61 1.44
CA ALA A 136 -0.28 -3.11 0.13
C ALA A 136 0.92 -3.17 -0.85
N ALA A 137 2.12 -2.77 -0.40
CA ALA A 137 3.32 -2.83 -1.22
C ALA A 137 3.65 -4.26 -1.65
N VAL A 138 3.59 -5.22 -0.72
CA VAL A 138 3.86 -6.63 -0.99
C VAL A 138 2.85 -7.20 -2.00
N ARG A 139 1.54 -6.99 -1.77
CA ARG A 139 0.47 -7.46 -2.68
C ARG A 139 0.62 -6.91 -4.09
N LEU A 140 0.81 -5.60 -4.20
CA LEU A 140 0.91 -4.91 -5.49
C LEU A 140 2.13 -5.36 -6.32
N LEU A 141 3.24 -5.69 -5.68
CA LEU A 141 4.44 -6.14 -6.37
C LEU A 141 4.34 -7.60 -6.82
N PHE A 142 3.67 -8.46 -6.05
CA PHE A 142 3.33 -9.81 -6.52
C PHE A 142 2.19 -9.83 -7.52
N GLY A 143 1.37 -8.76 -7.60
CA GLY A 143 0.18 -8.72 -8.44
C GLY A 143 -0.82 -9.84 -8.13
N ALA A 144 -0.82 -10.33 -6.90
CA ALA A 144 -1.61 -11.46 -6.43
C ALA A 144 -1.87 -11.35 -4.92
N GLU A 145 -2.88 -12.07 -4.45
CA GLU A 145 -3.16 -12.21 -3.03
C GLU A 145 -2.29 -13.31 -2.41
N PRO A 146 -1.89 -13.18 -1.13
CA PRO A 146 -1.13 -14.22 -0.45
C PRO A 146 -1.95 -15.50 -0.29
N ALA A 147 -1.34 -16.64 -0.57
CA ALA A 147 -1.97 -17.95 -0.35
C ALA A 147 -2.00 -18.30 1.15
N GLU A 148 -1.00 -17.86 1.92
CA GLU A 148 -0.84 -18.22 3.32
C GLU A 148 0.03 -17.19 4.07
N CYS A 149 -0.33 -16.92 5.33
CA CYS A 149 0.56 -16.26 6.29
C CYS A 149 1.41 -17.33 7.01
N LEU A 150 2.70 -17.39 6.70
CA LEU A 150 3.61 -18.40 7.26
C LEU A 150 3.94 -18.13 8.73
N SER A 151 4.19 -16.87 9.06
CA SER A 151 4.46 -16.39 10.42
C SER A 151 4.01 -14.95 10.59
N CYS A 152 3.69 -14.58 11.83
CA CYS A 152 3.51 -13.20 12.25
C CYS A 152 3.98 -13.06 13.70
N ASP A 153 5.21 -12.59 13.87
CA ASP A 153 5.76 -12.27 15.18
C ASP A 153 5.32 -10.83 15.53
N SER A 154 4.63 -10.66 16.63
CA SER A 154 4.14 -9.35 17.07
C SER A 154 4.47 -9.11 18.53
N LYS A 155 4.75 -7.84 18.87
CA LYS A 155 4.91 -7.39 20.25
C LYS A 155 3.72 -6.52 20.62
N ALA A 156 2.93 -7.01 21.58
CA ALA A 156 1.81 -6.26 22.11
C ALA A 156 2.29 -5.15 23.06
N TYR A 157 1.57 -4.04 23.04
CA TYR A 157 1.74 -2.98 24.02
C TYR A 157 1.20 -3.46 25.35
N THR A 158 1.98 -3.34 26.43
CA THR A 158 1.65 -3.96 27.73
C THR A 158 1.25 -2.96 28.81
N ASP A 159 1.27 -1.65 28.53
CA ASP A 159 0.95 -0.63 29.52
C ASP A 159 -0.58 -0.41 29.59
N GLY A 160 -1.20 -0.78 30.71
CA GLY A 160 -2.59 -0.50 31.02
C GLY A 160 -3.59 -1.30 30.17
N ILE A 161 -4.62 -0.61 29.68
CA ILE A 161 -5.75 -1.22 28.94
C ILE A 161 -5.43 -1.59 27.49
N HIS A 162 -4.23 -1.28 27.00
CA HIS A 162 -3.85 -1.35 25.58
C HIS A 162 -3.14 -2.66 25.19
N ASN A 163 -3.13 -3.67 26.05
CA ASN A 163 -2.39 -4.92 25.89
C ASN A 163 -2.78 -5.79 24.67
N LYS A 164 -3.79 -5.38 23.89
CA LYS A 164 -4.23 -6.06 22.68
C LYS A 164 -3.75 -5.39 21.39
N CYS A 165 -3.09 -4.25 21.49
CA CYS A 165 -2.54 -3.55 20.34
C CYS A 165 -1.06 -3.88 20.17
N ASP A 166 -0.69 -4.26 18.96
CA ASP A 166 0.70 -4.46 18.58
C ASP A 166 1.40 -3.11 18.34
N TYR A 167 2.61 -2.97 18.86
CA TYR A 167 3.49 -1.84 18.55
C TYR A 167 4.61 -2.20 17.58
N GLU A 168 4.86 -3.48 17.37
CA GLU A 168 5.85 -4.00 16.43
C GLU A 168 5.36 -5.33 15.86
N PHE A 169 5.61 -5.56 14.57
CA PHE A 169 5.36 -6.85 13.94
C PHE A 169 6.35 -7.14 12.80
N LYS A 170 6.49 -8.43 12.50
CA LYS A 170 7.08 -8.97 11.27
C LYS A 170 6.25 -10.15 10.82
N ALA A 171 5.63 -10.02 9.64
CA ALA A 171 4.81 -11.07 9.04
C ALA A 171 5.43 -11.56 7.74
N THR A 172 5.37 -12.87 7.50
CA THR A 172 5.87 -13.53 6.30
C THR A 172 4.73 -14.25 5.61
N PHE A 173 4.60 -14.02 4.30
CA PHE A 173 3.54 -14.58 3.47
C PHE A 173 4.12 -15.37 2.30
N ARG A 174 3.40 -16.43 1.90
CA ARG A 174 3.65 -17.15 0.66
C ARG A 174 2.67 -16.71 -0.41
N PHE A 175 3.17 -16.51 -1.62
CA PHE A 175 2.35 -16.14 -2.77
C PHE A 175 2.16 -17.33 -3.74
N PRO A 176 1.11 -17.31 -4.61
CA PRO A 176 0.81 -18.44 -5.48
C PRO A 176 1.94 -18.86 -6.43
N ASN A 177 2.80 -17.91 -6.83
CA ASN A 177 3.98 -18.18 -7.66
C ASN A 177 5.16 -18.83 -6.90
N GLY A 178 4.97 -19.15 -5.61
CA GLY A 178 5.99 -19.68 -4.71
C GLY A 178 6.89 -18.63 -4.05
N GLY A 179 6.72 -17.36 -4.39
CA GLY A 179 7.48 -16.25 -3.83
C GLY A 179 7.11 -15.94 -2.38
N THR A 180 8.00 -15.21 -1.69
CA THR A 180 7.86 -14.84 -0.28
C THR A 180 7.76 -13.33 -0.11
N GLY A 181 6.73 -12.87 0.60
CA GLY A 181 6.54 -11.47 0.99
C GLY A 181 6.77 -11.28 2.48
N VAL A 182 7.58 -10.31 2.86
CA VAL A 182 7.84 -9.94 4.26
C VAL A 182 7.41 -8.50 4.50
N ALA A 183 6.52 -8.29 5.46
CA ALA A 183 6.08 -6.98 5.90
C ALA A 183 6.41 -6.80 7.38
N SER A 184 6.94 -5.63 7.74
CA SER A 184 7.30 -5.33 9.13
C SER A 184 7.12 -3.85 9.45
N SER A 185 6.70 -3.53 10.67
CA SER A 185 6.75 -2.16 11.16
C SER A 185 6.85 -2.07 12.67
N THR A 186 7.22 -0.87 13.16
CA THR A 186 7.23 -0.56 14.58
C THR A 186 6.78 0.88 14.85
N LEU A 187 5.98 1.08 15.89
CA LEU A 187 5.63 2.39 16.45
C LEU A 187 6.61 2.85 17.53
N LYS A 188 7.61 2.05 17.83
CA LYS A 188 8.68 2.33 18.81
C LYS A 188 10.05 2.13 18.17
N GLY A 189 10.23 2.73 17.00
CA GLY A 189 11.48 2.67 16.27
C GLY A 189 12.61 3.49 16.92
N GLU A 190 13.73 3.56 16.25
CA GLU A 190 14.91 4.31 16.68
C GLU A 190 14.60 5.80 16.84
N THR A 191 15.50 6.53 17.52
CA THR A 191 15.35 7.97 17.77
C THR A 191 15.33 8.79 16.48
N ILE A 192 16.07 8.35 15.45
CA ILE A 192 16.17 9.03 14.16
C ILE A 192 15.12 8.43 13.22
N LEU A 193 14.32 9.30 12.60
CA LEU A 193 13.37 8.88 11.56
C LEU A 193 14.14 8.32 10.35
N LYS A 194 13.90 7.05 10.07
CA LYS A 194 14.39 6.39 8.84
C LYS A 194 13.26 6.33 7.81
N PRO A 195 13.55 6.54 6.52
CA PRO A 195 12.55 6.39 5.47
C PRO A 195 11.97 4.98 5.46
N SER A 196 10.66 4.86 5.23
CA SER A 196 10.03 3.58 4.89
C SER A 196 10.59 3.09 3.55
N TRP A 197 10.71 1.77 3.40
CA TRP A 197 11.26 1.20 2.16
C TRP A 197 10.57 -0.09 1.77
N VAL A 198 10.67 -0.41 0.48
CA VAL A 198 10.30 -1.71 -0.07
C VAL A 198 11.34 -2.16 -1.07
N THR A 199 11.76 -3.43 -0.95
CA THR A 199 12.69 -4.10 -1.88
C THR A 199 11.96 -5.23 -2.57
N VAL A 200 12.13 -5.34 -3.89
CA VAL A 200 11.64 -6.45 -4.71
C VAL A 200 12.79 -7.13 -5.43
N GLU A 201 12.82 -8.46 -5.37
CA GLU A 201 13.79 -9.30 -6.10
C GLU A 201 13.04 -10.12 -7.15
N THR A 202 13.63 -10.20 -8.35
CA THR A 202 13.12 -11.05 -9.43
C THR A 202 13.99 -12.29 -9.59
N LYS A 203 13.42 -13.37 -10.12
CA LYS A 203 14.21 -14.48 -10.67
C LYS A 203 15.07 -14.01 -11.84
N LYS A 204 15.99 -14.84 -12.27
CA LYS A 204 16.72 -14.62 -13.53
C LYS A 204 15.74 -14.72 -14.71
N VAL A 205 15.72 -13.70 -15.56
CA VAL A 205 14.90 -13.63 -16.78
C VAL A 205 15.79 -13.41 -17.99
N VAL A 206 15.40 -14.00 -19.11
CA VAL A 206 16.07 -13.74 -20.38
C VAL A 206 15.75 -12.33 -20.85
N VAL A 207 16.77 -11.56 -21.16
CA VAL A 207 16.62 -10.22 -21.75
C VAL A 207 17.19 -10.22 -23.17
N PRO A 208 16.45 -9.63 -24.14
CA PRO A 208 16.90 -9.58 -25.53
C PRO A 208 18.25 -8.87 -25.64
N ASP A 209 19.17 -9.47 -26.42
CA ASP A 209 20.42 -8.84 -26.79
C ASP A 209 20.74 -9.28 -28.24
N LYS A 210 20.66 -8.31 -29.17
CA LYS A 210 20.80 -8.56 -30.61
C LYS A 210 22.25 -8.79 -31.05
N GLU A 211 23.20 -8.49 -30.18
CA GLU A 211 24.64 -8.64 -30.47
C GLU A 211 25.17 -10.02 -30.12
N LEU A 212 24.38 -10.83 -29.38
CA LEU A 212 24.79 -12.17 -28.96
C LEU A 212 24.63 -13.19 -30.08
N PRO A 213 25.56 -14.17 -30.16
CA PRO A 213 25.39 -15.33 -31.01
C PRO A 213 24.10 -16.11 -30.68
N PRO A 214 23.44 -16.76 -31.66
CA PRO A 214 22.21 -17.53 -31.43
C PRO A 214 22.35 -18.63 -30.36
N SER A 215 23.54 -19.16 -30.14
CA SER A 215 23.87 -20.17 -29.13
C SER A 215 24.00 -19.63 -27.71
N GLN A 216 23.92 -18.32 -27.52
CA GLN A 216 24.02 -17.67 -26.22
C GLN A 216 22.74 -16.93 -25.85
N GLU A 217 22.53 -16.70 -24.58
CA GLU A 217 21.46 -15.87 -24.04
C GLU A 217 21.98 -14.99 -22.90
N LYS A 218 21.37 -13.80 -22.77
CA LYS A 218 21.61 -12.85 -21.68
C LYS A 218 20.51 -12.99 -20.64
N LEU A 219 20.90 -13.17 -19.41
CA LEU A 219 20.00 -13.24 -18.26
C LEU A 219 20.21 -12.02 -17.38
N ARG A 220 19.13 -11.55 -16.77
CA ARG A 220 19.16 -10.50 -15.74
C ARG A 220 18.44 -11.00 -14.50
N LYS A 221 19.07 -10.88 -13.32
CA LYS A 221 18.42 -10.85 -12.01
C LYS A 221 18.39 -9.42 -11.54
N ARG A 222 17.22 -8.92 -11.08
CA ARG A 222 17.04 -7.55 -10.63
C ARG A 222 16.62 -7.50 -9.17
N GLU A 223 17.25 -6.60 -8.44
CA GLU A 223 16.81 -6.12 -7.14
C GLU A 223 16.52 -4.62 -7.23
N LEU A 224 15.36 -4.21 -6.75
CA LEU A 224 14.95 -2.80 -6.72
C LEU A 224 14.57 -2.44 -5.29
N THR A 225 15.00 -1.27 -4.82
CA THR A 225 14.56 -0.71 -3.53
C THR A 225 14.00 0.68 -3.73
N LEU A 226 12.73 0.88 -3.33
CA LEU A 226 12.14 2.21 -3.17
C LEU A 226 12.30 2.64 -1.72
N ASN A 227 13.20 3.57 -1.47
CA ASN A 227 13.34 4.30 -0.21
C ASN A 227 12.38 5.51 -0.22
N GLY A 228 11.75 5.81 0.90
CA GLY A 228 10.74 6.88 0.98
C GLY A 228 9.38 6.45 0.43
N MET A 229 9.03 5.17 0.54
CA MET A 229 7.82 4.56 -0.02
C MET A 229 6.51 5.27 0.41
N ILE A 230 6.40 5.74 1.65
CA ILE A 230 5.16 6.34 2.19
C ILE A 230 5.13 7.84 1.92
N HIS A 231 6.19 8.56 2.24
CA HIS A 231 6.28 10.02 2.15
C HIS A 231 7.34 10.46 1.13
N GLY A 232 7.28 9.90 -0.08
CA GLY A 232 8.22 10.15 -1.15
C GLY A 232 8.38 11.61 -1.57
N VAL A 233 7.40 12.46 -1.27
CA VAL A 233 7.45 13.90 -1.55
C VAL A 233 8.59 14.61 -0.82
N PHE A 234 8.89 14.23 0.42
CA PHE A 234 10.00 14.83 1.18
C PHE A 234 11.35 14.32 0.68
N TRP A 235 11.43 13.02 0.45
CA TRP A 235 12.60 12.40 -0.14
C TRP A 235 12.27 10.98 -0.56
N HIS A 236 12.75 10.58 -1.72
CA HIS A 236 12.72 9.19 -2.16
C HIS A 236 13.90 8.89 -3.09
N ARG A 237 14.18 7.59 -3.24
CA ARG A 237 15.16 7.08 -4.21
C ARG A 237 14.82 5.64 -4.58
N ILE A 238 14.78 5.36 -5.86
CA ILE A 238 14.69 4.02 -6.41
C ILE A 238 16.10 3.56 -6.71
N ASP A 239 16.60 2.60 -5.97
CA ASP A 239 17.89 1.96 -6.22
C ASP A 239 17.66 0.71 -7.07
N VAL A 240 18.43 0.56 -8.13
CA VAL A 240 18.39 -0.57 -9.08
C VAL A 240 19.72 -1.30 -9.00
N HIS A 241 19.68 -2.60 -8.74
CA HIS A 241 20.83 -3.48 -8.81
C HIS A 241 20.51 -4.64 -9.76
N ASP A 242 21.14 -4.63 -10.93
CA ASP A 242 21.01 -5.66 -11.95
C ASP A 242 22.27 -6.52 -11.98
N VAL A 243 22.07 -7.82 -11.92
CA VAL A 243 23.12 -8.82 -12.16
C VAL A 243 22.86 -9.49 -13.49
N PHE A 244 23.76 -9.32 -14.43
CA PHE A 244 23.70 -9.88 -15.76
C PHE A 244 24.62 -11.09 -15.91
N GLU A 245 24.16 -12.07 -16.69
CA GLU A 245 24.95 -13.22 -17.10
C GLU A 245 24.72 -13.49 -18.59
N ILE A 246 25.81 -13.76 -19.32
CA ILE A 246 25.76 -14.37 -20.65
C ILE A 246 26.13 -15.83 -20.45
N ARG A 247 25.29 -16.76 -20.97
CA ARG A 247 25.53 -18.19 -20.92
C ARG A 247 25.23 -18.90 -22.24
N GLY A 248 25.83 -20.02 -22.44
CA GLY A 248 25.46 -20.92 -23.54
C GLY A 248 24.08 -21.53 -23.28
N LYS A 249 23.19 -21.50 -24.27
CA LYS A 249 21.82 -22.04 -24.16
C LYS A 249 21.82 -23.53 -23.86
N ASP A 250 22.65 -24.29 -24.58
CA ASP A 250 22.67 -25.75 -24.51
C ASP A 250 23.51 -26.24 -23.33
N THR A 251 24.59 -25.54 -23.00
CA THR A 251 25.55 -25.97 -21.97
C THR A 251 25.27 -25.41 -20.60
N GLY A 252 24.52 -24.26 -20.52
CA GLY A 252 24.32 -23.55 -19.29
C GLY A 252 25.57 -22.84 -18.73
N ASN A 253 26.73 -23.00 -19.40
CA ASN A 253 28.00 -22.45 -18.92
C ASN A 253 27.98 -20.91 -18.99
N VAL A 254 28.35 -20.27 -17.89
CA VAL A 254 28.45 -18.81 -17.80
C VAL A 254 29.74 -18.35 -18.52
N VAL A 255 29.55 -17.52 -19.54
CA VAL A 255 30.64 -16.94 -20.34
C VAL A 255 31.09 -15.61 -19.76
N LYS A 256 30.13 -14.80 -19.28
CA LYS A 256 30.39 -13.48 -18.71
C LYS A 256 29.37 -13.16 -17.64
N ARG A 257 29.81 -12.48 -16.56
CA ARG A 257 28.96 -11.94 -15.52
C ARG A 257 29.43 -10.54 -15.13
N TRP A 258 28.46 -9.65 -14.88
CA TRP A 258 28.73 -8.28 -14.38
C TRP A 258 27.51 -7.75 -13.61
N GLU A 259 27.68 -6.65 -12.94
CA GLU A 259 26.66 -5.97 -12.18
C GLU A 259 26.54 -4.52 -12.62
N GLU A 260 25.32 -4.01 -12.58
CA GLU A 260 25.03 -2.59 -12.84
C GLU A 260 24.20 -2.02 -11.69
N LYS A 261 24.58 -0.82 -11.21
CA LYS A 261 23.87 -0.14 -10.14
C LYS A 261 23.51 1.26 -10.61
N ASN A 262 22.23 1.58 -10.51
CA ASN A 262 21.68 2.87 -10.90
C ASN A 262 20.72 3.36 -9.81
N SER A 263 20.41 4.66 -9.83
CA SER A 263 19.38 5.21 -8.96
C SER A 263 18.52 6.21 -9.72
N HIS A 264 17.23 6.27 -9.35
CA HIS A 264 16.24 7.13 -9.99
C HIS A 264 15.42 7.88 -8.95
N LYS A 265 14.88 9.03 -9.36
CA LYS A 265 13.87 9.80 -8.65
C LYS A 265 12.78 10.19 -9.62
N ALA A 266 11.55 10.33 -9.14
CA ALA A 266 10.43 10.84 -9.93
C ALA A 266 9.46 11.58 -9.00
N TYR A 267 9.60 12.89 -8.92
CA TYR A 267 8.70 13.76 -8.19
C TYR A 267 7.46 14.13 -9.01
N THR A 268 7.59 14.09 -10.33
CA THR A 268 6.50 14.30 -11.28
C THR A 268 6.48 13.18 -12.32
N PHE A 269 5.35 12.98 -12.97
CA PHE A 269 5.24 12.05 -14.09
C PHE A 269 6.06 12.53 -15.30
N LYS A 270 6.22 13.84 -15.46
CA LYS A 270 7.10 14.42 -16.51
C LYS A 270 8.57 14.04 -16.32
N GLU A 271 9.06 14.06 -15.06
CA GLU A 271 10.41 13.58 -14.73
C GLU A 271 10.58 12.09 -14.95
N ALA A 272 9.52 11.32 -14.73
CA ALA A 272 9.51 9.89 -14.99
C ALA A 272 9.67 9.57 -16.48
N GLY A 273 9.27 10.48 -17.36
CA GLY A 273 9.45 10.35 -18.80
C GLY A 273 8.62 9.22 -19.42
N ASN A 274 8.94 8.88 -20.68
CA ASN A 274 8.32 7.81 -21.43
C ASN A 274 6.77 7.87 -21.40
N GLN A 275 6.13 6.74 -21.17
CA GLN A 275 4.66 6.60 -21.13
C GLN A 275 3.96 7.39 -20.02
N PHE A 276 4.70 7.96 -19.07
CA PHE A 276 4.15 8.72 -17.95
C PHE A 276 4.20 10.25 -18.15
N ALA A 277 4.93 10.73 -19.16
CA ALA A 277 5.25 12.16 -19.32
C ALA A 277 4.03 13.09 -19.46
N ASP A 278 2.94 12.57 -20.02
CA ASP A 278 1.70 13.32 -20.27
C ASP A 278 0.69 13.25 -19.11
N LEU A 279 1.01 12.51 -18.03
CA LEU A 279 0.16 12.46 -16.87
C LEU A 279 0.25 13.76 -16.04
N PRO A 280 -0.87 14.24 -15.47
CA PRO A 280 -0.89 15.48 -14.71
C PRO A 280 -0.05 15.38 -13.44
N GLY A 281 0.64 16.47 -13.10
CA GLY A 281 1.41 16.58 -11.87
C GLY A 281 2.33 17.79 -11.87
N ASP A 282 2.78 18.18 -10.68
CA ASP A 282 3.72 19.28 -10.49
C ASP A 282 4.67 18.95 -9.33
N THR A 283 5.83 19.62 -9.32
CA THR A 283 6.90 19.41 -8.32
C THR A 283 6.47 19.78 -6.89
N HIS A 284 5.45 20.63 -6.72
CA HIS A 284 4.90 20.99 -5.42
C HIS A 284 3.74 20.10 -4.99
N TRP A 285 3.29 19.14 -5.82
CA TRP A 285 2.20 18.24 -5.46
C TRP A 285 2.68 17.17 -4.48
N MET A 286 2.01 17.11 -3.34
CA MET A 286 2.16 16.00 -2.40
C MET A 286 1.36 14.78 -2.90
N SER A 287 1.68 13.60 -2.37
CA SER A 287 0.94 12.35 -2.67
C SER A 287 -0.56 12.46 -2.42
N TYR A 288 -0.97 13.21 -1.40
CA TYR A 288 -2.38 13.53 -1.12
C TYR A 288 -3.04 14.35 -2.24
N ARG A 289 -2.28 15.26 -2.89
CA ARG A 289 -2.81 16.04 -4.02
C ARG A 289 -3.02 15.17 -5.25
N TYR A 290 -2.10 14.26 -5.54
CA TYR A 290 -2.26 13.28 -6.63
C TYR A 290 -3.48 12.37 -6.38
N GLN A 291 -3.67 11.91 -5.15
CA GLN A 291 -4.83 11.12 -4.75
C GLN A 291 -6.15 11.90 -4.88
N LEU A 292 -6.19 13.14 -4.41
CA LEU A 292 -7.37 13.99 -4.53
C LEU A 292 -7.72 14.26 -5.99
N GLU A 293 -6.71 14.46 -6.85
CA GLU A 293 -6.92 14.61 -8.29
C GLU A 293 -7.58 13.38 -8.90
N ALA A 294 -7.09 12.18 -8.56
CA ALA A 294 -7.68 10.93 -9.02
C ALA A 294 -9.12 10.75 -8.51
N PHE A 295 -9.39 11.07 -7.24
CA PHE A 295 -10.73 11.01 -6.65
C PHE A 295 -11.71 11.93 -7.37
N VAL A 296 -11.35 13.21 -7.58
CA VAL A 296 -12.17 14.18 -8.30
C VAL A 296 -12.37 13.79 -9.76
N ASN A 297 -11.34 13.28 -10.42
CA ASN A 297 -11.44 12.79 -11.80
C ASN A 297 -12.45 11.64 -11.92
N ARG A 298 -12.43 10.69 -10.97
CA ARG A 298 -13.39 9.57 -10.94
C ARG A 298 -14.82 10.06 -10.78
N ILE A 299 -15.08 11.02 -9.86
CA ILE A 299 -16.40 11.64 -9.67
C ILE A 299 -16.88 12.31 -10.97
N LYS A 300 -15.98 12.94 -11.72
CA LYS A 300 -16.27 13.61 -12.98
C LYS A 300 -16.25 12.70 -14.22
N GLY A 301 -16.15 11.39 -14.04
CA GLY A 301 -16.07 10.41 -15.13
C GLY A 301 -14.82 10.53 -16.00
N ARG A 302 -13.71 11.07 -15.46
CA ARG A 302 -12.44 11.23 -16.16
C ARG A 302 -11.50 10.05 -15.86
N PRO A 303 -10.55 9.71 -16.76
CA PRO A 303 -9.54 8.70 -16.49
C PRO A 303 -8.67 9.03 -15.27
N THR A 304 -8.22 7.98 -14.57
CA THR A 304 -7.23 8.07 -13.48
C THR A 304 -6.07 7.11 -13.76
N GLN A 305 -4.84 7.49 -13.41
CA GLN A 305 -3.66 6.65 -13.60
C GLN A 305 -3.52 5.55 -12.54
N GLU A 306 -4.13 5.73 -11.39
CA GLU A 306 -4.14 4.78 -10.28
C GLU A 306 -5.52 4.78 -9.63
N TRP A 307 -5.94 3.64 -9.11
CA TRP A 307 -7.17 3.49 -8.35
C TRP A 307 -7.03 2.36 -7.32
N VAL A 308 -7.73 2.49 -6.20
CA VAL A 308 -7.91 1.42 -5.22
C VAL A 308 -9.36 0.97 -5.36
N ASP A 309 -9.57 -0.17 -5.99
CA ASP A 309 -10.92 -0.70 -6.17
C ASP A 309 -11.42 -1.47 -4.95
N ALA A 310 -12.70 -1.87 -4.99
CA ALA A 310 -13.35 -2.56 -3.89
C ALA A 310 -12.65 -3.88 -3.52
N GLU A 311 -12.27 -4.68 -4.53
CA GLU A 311 -11.62 -5.99 -4.30
C GLU A 311 -10.21 -5.80 -3.72
N ASP A 312 -9.50 -4.74 -4.10
CA ASP A 312 -8.19 -4.40 -3.55
C ASP A 312 -8.31 -4.08 -2.05
N SER A 313 -9.27 -3.23 -1.66
CA SER A 313 -9.51 -2.88 -0.24
C SER A 313 -9.98 -4.08 0.59
N ILE A 314 -10.87 -4.92 0.05
CA ILE A 314 -11.31 -6.15 0.70
C ILE A 314 -10.13 -7.11 0.92
N SER A 315 -9.34 -7.32 -0.12
CA SER A 315 -8.18 -8.21 -0.07
C SER A 315 -7.09 -7.69 0.87
N GLN A 316 -6.91 -6.37 0.93
CA GLN A 316 -6.03 -5.72 1.89
C GLN A 316 -6.41 -6.07 3.33
N MET A 317 -7.68 -5.96 3.68
CA MET A 317 -8.16 -6.29 5.02
C MET A 317 -8.08 -7.79 5.29
N LYS A 318 -8.30 -8.66 4.29
CA LYS A 318 -8.08 -10.12 4.42
C LYS A 318 -6.63 -10.45 4.77
N MET A 319 -5.65 -9.81 4.13
CA MET A 319 -4.23 -10.02 4.44
C MET A 319 -3.88 -9.53 5.86
N ILE A 320 -4.45 -8.39 6.29
CA ILE A 320 -4.32 -7.89 7.66
C ILE A 320 -4.88 -8.90 8.67
N ASP A 321 -6.09 -9.43 8.43
CA ASP A 321 -6.71 -10.43 9.30
C ASP A 321 -5.91 -11.74 9.36
N MET A 322 -5.30 -12.16 8.24
CA MET A 322 -4.38 -13.31 8.22
C MET A 322 -3.20 -13.10 9.16
N ALA A 323 -2.59 -11.91 9.14
CA ALA A 323 -1.49 -11.56 10.04
C ALA A 323 -1.94 -11.55 11.51
N TYR A 324 -3.07 -10.92 11.82
CA TYR A 324 -3.61 -10.89 13.19
C TYR A 324 -3.99 -12.28 13.71
N LYS A 325 -4.60 -13.12 12.89
CA LYS A 325 -4.89 -14.52 13.26
C LYS A 325 -3.59 -15.29 13.56
N LYS A 326 -2.58 -15.12 12.70
CA LYS A 326 -1.30 -15.82 12.85
C LYS A 326 -0.50 -15.33 14.07
N SER A 327 -0.62 -14.05 14.44
CA SER A 327 0.05 -13.47 15.61
C SER A 327 -0.57 -13.88 16.96
N GLY A 328 -1.78 -14.45 16.94
CA GLY A 328 -2.55 -14.77 18.16
C GLY A 328 -3.31 -13.60 18.77
N LEU A 329 -3.18 -12.37 18.25
CA LEU A 329 -3.93 -11.20 18.74
C LEU A 329 -5.39 -11.16 18.24
N GLY A 330 -5.68 -11.87 17.15
CA GLY A 330 -6.99 -11.86 16.49
C GLY A 330 -7.30 -10.57 15.74
N PRO A 331 -8.26 -10.62 14.80
CA PRO A 331 -8.74 -9.44 14.07
C PRO A 331 -9.28 -8.36 15.01
N ARG A 332 -9.32 -7.13 14.53
CA ARG A 332 -9.88 -5.99 15.28
C ARG A 332 -11.40 -6.10 15.42
N PRO A 333 -11.98 -5.47 16.47
CA PRO A 333 -13.43 -5.56 16.71
C PRO A 333 -14.25 -5.08 15.50
N THR A 334 -15.36 -5.74 15.23
CA THR A 334 -16.35 -5.30 14.24
C THR A 334 -17.29 -4.28 14.86
N SER A 335 -17.64 -3.24 14.13
CA SER A 335 -18.62 -2.23 14.51
C SER A 335 -19.99 -2.87 14.78
N GLU A 336 -20.71 -2.31 15.72
CA GLU A 336 -22.13 -2.70 15.99
C GLU A 336 -23.11 -2.03 15.02
N TYR A 337 -22.65 -1.06 14.22
CA TYR A 337 -23.47 -0.39 13.21
C TYR A 337 -23.92 -1.38 12.12
N ARG A 338 -25.22 -1.27 11.70
CA ARG A 338 -25.87 -2.14 10.70
C ARG A 338 -26.42 -1.31 9.53
#